data_d1ab6c19d47181693a2cee0a79a40aae
#
_entry.id   d1ab6c19d47181693a2cee0a79a40aae
#
_cell.length_a   1.000
_cell.length_b   1.000
_cell.length_c   1.000
_cell.angle_alpha   90.00
_cell.angle_beta   90.00
_cell.angle_gamma   90.00
#
_symmetry.space_group_name_H-M   'P 1'
#
loop_
_entity.id
_entity.type
_entity.pdbx_description
1 polymer ?
#
loop_
_entity_poly.entity_id
_entity_poly.type
_entity_poly.pdbx_seq_one_letter_code
_entity_poly.pdbx_strand_id
1 'polypeptide(L)'
;MQTYLDTVDRADRELSEEDMALAHALQINGRASFREIADALGVSDQTAARRWSRLRSAGRLRVLGLTDPQRLGDSPWVVRVRCTPDAAASIGKAMARRTDTSWVNVSSGGTELSCSVRTRGAGIEESLLLQKLPRTPQVLDVSAHCLLHVFFGQDLSTINKRGPLTAAQVAALTAPPAPDRASSADAAVRLDEGDRHLLDLLARDGRAAPAELAAATGLSQSTVRRRISELRTAGVLYFDVEYHPDVLQWNFRATLWLEIDPSRLAEAGAAIAAHPEVSFAAAVTGTSNLYASIDVANAQLFYRYLTESVAALPGLRHTVTVPIHRTIKGPGPYLPVRA
;
A
#
# COMPACT_ATOMS: atom_id res chain seq x y z
N MET A 1 19.85 -1.74 -12.64
CA MET A 1 18.48 -1.74 -13.21
C MET A 1 17.62 -0.95 -12.25
N GLN A 2 17.26 0.27 -12.63
CA GLN A 2 16.45 1.20 -11.85
C GLN A 2 14.99 0.73 -11.81
N THR A 3 14.31 0.97 -10.72
CA THR A 3 12.87 0.70 -10.57
C THR A 3 12.06 1.92 -11.00
N TYR A 4 10.73 1.77 -11.19
CA TYR A 4 9.83 2.91 -11.40
C TYR A 4 10.06 4.01 -10.33
N LEU A 5 10.35 3.61 -9.08
CA LEU A 5 10.60 4.51 -7.96
C LEU A 5 11.97 5.22 -8.02
N ASP A 6 12.89 4.78 -8.88
CA ASP A 6 14.24 5.36 -9.02
C ASP A 6 14.38 6.37 -10.17
N THR A 7 13.31 6.60 -10.97
CA THR A 7 13.39 7.36 -12.25
C THR A 7 13.10 8.86 -12.18
N VAL A 8 12.67 9.39 -11.02
CA VAL A 8 12.28 10.80 -10.88
C VAL A 8 13.48 11.65 -10.49
N ASP A 9 13.76 12.71 -11.25
CA ASP A 9 14.83 13.66 -10.97
C ASP A 9 14.57 14.44 -9.66
N ARG A 10 15.62 14.66 -8.88
CA ARG A 10 15.53 15.24 -7.54
C ARG A 10 14.99 16.68 -7.50
N ALA A 11 15.22 17.45 -8.55
CA ALA A 11 14.82 18.87 -8.61
C ALA A 11 13.30 19.07 -8.83
N ASP A 12 12.59 18.04 -9.33
CA ASP A 12 11.18 18.12 -9.72
C ASP A 12 10.24 17.34 -8.78
N ARG A 13 10.70 17.04 -7.56
CA ARG A 13 10.09 16.01 -6.70
C ARG A 13 8.90 16.48 -5.87
N GLU A 14 8.76 17.79 -5.63
CA GLU A 14 7.66 18.31 -4.82
C GLU A 14 6.36 18.43 -5.62
N LEU A 15 5.25 17.98 -5.05
CA LEU A 15 3.93 18.25 -5.60
C LEU A 15 3.51 19.67 -5.19
N SER A 16 2.97 20.44 -6.14
CA SER A 16 2.25 21.67 -5.80
C SER A 16 0.99 21.36 -4.98
N GLU A 17 0.43 22.35 -4.31
CA GLU A 17 -0.83 22.17 -3.57
C GLU A 17 -1.95 21.60 -4.44
N GLU A 18 -2.02 22.04 -5.71
CA GLU A 18 -3.03 21.55 -6.63
C GLU A 18 -2.73 20.12 -7.12
N ASP A 19 -1.46 19.74 -7.24
CA ASP A 19 -1.08 18.36 -7.55
C ASP A 19 -1.40 17.44 -6.36
N MET A 20 -1.19 17.93 -5.14
CA MET A 20 -1.56 17.22 -3.92
C MET A 20 -3.08 17.08 -3.80
N ALA A 21 -3.85 18.11 -4.17
CA ALA A 21 -5.31 18.05 -4.21
C ALA A 21 -5.80 17.00 -5.23
N LEU A 22 -5.18 16.94 -6.41
CA LEU A 22 -5.47 15.90 -7.40
C LEU A 22 -5.11 14.51 -6.87
N ALA A 23 -3.95 14.34 -6.24
CA ALA A 23 -3.54 13.07 -5.65
C ALA A 23 -4.52 12.61 -4.55
N HIS A 24 -4.97 13.53 -3.69
CA HIS A 24 -5.97 13.25 -2.67
C HIS A 24 -7.33 12.87 -3.28
N ALA A 25 -7.78 13.59 -4.31
CA ALA A 25 -9.02 13.26 -5.02
C ALA A 25 -8.97 11.83 -5.63
N LEU A 26 -7.83 11.46 -6.23
CA LEU A 26 -7.60 10.13 -6.77
C LEU A 26 -7.50 9.05 -5.69
N GLN A 27 -7.00 9.38 -4.50
CA GLN A 27 -6.99 8.45 -3.36
C GLN A 27 -8.40 8.17 -2.84
N ILE A 28 -9.27 9.18 -2.81
CA ILE A 28 -10.68 9.00 -2.43
C ILE A 28 -11.42 8.16 -3.48
N ASN A 29 -11.21 8.47 -4.77
CA ASN A 29 -11.82 7.72 -5.86
C ASN A 29 -10.86 7.62 -7.05
N GLY A 30 -10.08 6.54 -7.10
CA GLY A 30 -9.08 6.31 -8.14
C GLY A 30 -9.65 6.22 -9.56
N ARG A 31 -10.96 6.02 -9.72
CA ARG A 31 -11.65 5.98 -11.01
C ARG A 31 -12.62 7.12 -11.25
N ALA A 32 -12.63 8.14 -10.38
CA ALA A 32 -13.41 9.35 -10.63
C ALA A 32 -13.08 9.91 -12.02
N SER A 33 -14.08 10.36 -12.75
CA SER A 33 -13.88 11.07 -14.02
C SER A 33 -13.17 12.40 -13.78
N PHE A 34 -12.49 12.92 -14.79
CA PHE A 34 -11.85 14.23 -14.64
C PHE A 34 -12.87 15.35 -14.42
N ARG A 35 -14.11 15.16 -14.86
CA ARG A 35 -15.21 16.07 -14.56
C ARG A 35 -15.57 16.07 -13.07
N GLU A 36 -15.77 14.89 -12.47
CA GLU A 36 -16.04 14.78 -11.01
C GLU A 36 -14.90 15.38 -10.18
N ILE A 37 -13.65 15.10 -10.57
CA ILE A 37 -12.47 15.70 -9.91
C ILE A 37 -12.45 17.22 -10.09
N ALA A 38 -12.72 17.71 -11.30
CA ALA A 38 -12.74 19.13 -11.63
C ALA A 38 -13.83 19.87 -10.84
N ASP A 39 -15.04 19.31 -10.79
CA ASP A 39 -16.16 19.86 -10.04
C ASP A 39 -15.82 19.95 -8.53
N ALA A 40 -15.17 18.91 -7.97
CA ALA A 40 -14.75 18.91 -6.57
C ALA A 40 -13.61 19.90 -6.26
N LEU A 41 -12.68 20.08 -7.20
CA LEU A 41 -11.50 20.95 -7.01
C LEU A 41 -11.71 22.39 -7.48
N GLY A 42 -12.85 22.72 -8.11
CA GLY A 42 -13.13 24.05 -8.66
C GLY A 42 -12.22 24.42 -9.84
N VAL A 43 -11.84 23.45 -10.68
CA VAL A 43 -11.00 23.64 -11.88
C VAL A 43 -11.74 23.13 -13.14
N SER A 44 -11.17 23.30 -14.33
CA SER A 44 -11.71 22.65 -15.52
C SER A 44 -11.30 21.17 -15.60
N ASP A 45 -12.14 20.35 -16.25
CA ASP A 45 -11.85 18.93 -16.54
C ASP A 45 -10.56 18.76 -17.36
N GLN A 46 -10.31 19.66 -18.29
CA GLN A 46 -9.08 19.69 -19.08
C GLN A 46 -7.85 19.97 -18.19
N THR A 47 -7.98 20.85 -17.19
CA THR A 47 -6.90 21.14 -16.24
C THR A 47 -6.58 19.90 -15.38
N ALA A 48 -7.62 19.23 -14.85
CA ALA A 48 -7.44 18.00 -14.08
C ALA A 48 -6.78 16.88 -14.93
N ALA A 49 -7.25 16.69 -16.17
CA ALA A 49 -6.70 15.68 -17.09
C ALA A 49 -5.23 15.98 -17.46
N ARG A 50 -4.88 17.24 -17.75
CA ARG A 50 -3.51 17.66 -18.07
C ARG A 50 -2.56 17.46 -16.88
N ARG A 51 -2.98 17.80 -15.65
CA ARG A 51 -2.19 17.57 -14.44
C ARG A 51 -1.94 16.09 -14.22
N TRP A 52 -2.97 15.26 -14.31
CA TRP A 52 -2.85 13.81 -14.23
C TRP A 52 -1.86 13.26 -15.25
N SER A 53 -2.01 13.64 -16.54
CA SER A 53 -1.12 13.17 -17.61
C SER A 53 0.34 13.54 -17.33
N ARG A 54 0.61 14.76 -16.87
CA ARG A 54 1.96 15.22 -16.50
C ARG A 54 2.54 14.41 -15.34
N LEU A 55 1.78 14.23 -14.26
CA LEU A 55 2.25 13.49 -13.07
C LEU A 55 2.49 12.01 -13.38
N ARG A 56 1.59 11.41 -14.16
CA ARG A 56 1.71 10.02 -14.60
C ARG A 56 2.92 9.82 -15.51
N SER A 57 3.10 10.66 -16.54
CA SER A 57 4.22 10.54 -17.49
C SER A 57 5.57 10.79 -16.83
N ALA A 58 5.62 11.67 -15.83
CA ALA A 58 6.80 11.92 -15.02
C ALA A 58 7.07 10.82 -13.96
N GLY A 59 6.24 9.75 -13.90
CA GLY A 59 6.40 8.70 -12.93
C GLY A 59 6.15 9.11 -11.47
N ARG A 60 5.46 10.23 -11.24
CA ARG A 60 5.24 10.79 -9.89
C ARG A 60 4.04 10.17 -9.18
N LEU A 61 3.00 9.88 -9.94
CA LEU A 61 1.77 9.24 -9.47
C LEU A 61 1.32 8.14 -10.43
N ARG A 62 0.77 7.08 -9.88
CA ARG A 62 -0.06 6.13 -10.62
C ARG A 62 -1.19 5.62 -9.74
N VAL A 63 -2.32 5.31 -10.35
CA VAL A 63 -3.44 4.64 -9.68
C VAL A 63 -3.33 3.15 -9.95
N LEU A 64 -3.46 2.35 -8.92
CA LEU A 64 -3.44 0.90 -8.97
C LEU A 64 -4.79 0.34 -8.56
N GLY A 65 -5.26 -0.72 -9.21
CA GLY A 65 -6.36 -1.54 -8.74
C GLY A 65 -5.78 -2.72 -7.97
N LEU A 66 -5.93 -2.73 -6.66
CA LEU A 66 -5.38 -3.73 -5.76
C LEU A 66 -6.49 -4.62 -5.19
N THR A 67 -6.11 -5.80 -4.73
CA THR A 67 -7.04 -6.77 -4.17
C THR A 67 -6.85 -6.92 -2.68
N ASP A 68 -7.95 -7.03 -1.93
CA ASP A 68 -7.92 -7.44 -0.53
C ASP A 68 -7.70 -8.96 -0.46
N PRO A 69 -6.54 -9.43 0.08
CA PRO A 69 -6.24 -10.85 0.13
C PRO A 69 -7.25 -11.63 1.00
N GLN A 70 -7.74 -11.05 2.08
CA GLN A 70 -8.68 -11.72 2.98
C GLN A 70 -10.02 -12.02 2.30
N ARG A 71 -10.49 -11.13 1.41
CA ARG A 71 -11.69 -11.35 0.59
C ARG A 71 -11.52 -12.47 -0.44
N LEU A 72 -10.29 -12.81 -0.78
CA LEU A 72 -9.96 -13.92 -1.68
C LEU A 72 -9.67 -15.22 -0.94
N GLY A 73 -9.75 -15.23 0.39
CA GLY A 73 -9.39 -16.37 1.22
C GLY A 73 -7.88 -16.58 1.33
N ASP A 74 -7.10 -15.55 0.99
CA ASP A 74 -5.64 -15.55 1.15
C ASP A 74 -5.28 -15.03 2.53
N SER A 75 -4.16 -15.49 3.07
CA SER A 75 -3.59 -15.00 4.32
C SER A 75 -2.47 -14.01 4.04
N PRO A 76 -2.60 -12.74 4.47
CA PRO A 76 -1.53 -11.75 4.36
C PRO A 76 -0.52 -11.91 5.51
N TRP A 77 0.77 -11.79 5.18
CA TRP A 77 1.88 -11.89 6.11
C TRP A 77 2.84 -10.72 5.94
N VAL A 78 3.48 -10.31 7.02
CA VAL A 78 4.70 -9.49 6.97
C VAL A 78 5.89 -10.39 7.28
N VAL A 79 6.85 -10.42 6.36
CA VAL A 79 8.07 -11.21 6.49
C VAL A 79 9.24 -10.25 6.72
N ARG A 80 10.05 -10.55 7.73
CA ARG A 80 11.33 -9.89 8.00
C ARG A 80 12.46 -10.84 7.69
N VAL A 81 13.49 -10.35 7.05
CA VAL A 81 14.68 -11.10 6.67
C VAL A 81 15.90 -10.34 7.13
N ARG A 82 16.63 -10.90 8.08
CA ARG A 82 17.96 -10.39 8.45
C ARG A 82 19.00 -11.03 7.55
N CYS A 83 19.87 -10.22 6.98
CA CYS A 83 20.90 -10.69 6.05
C CYS A 83 22.18 -9.87 6.18
N THR A 84 23.24 -10.34 5.52
CA THR A 84 24.46 -9.56 5.41
C THR A 84 24.23 -8.34 4.52
N PRO A 85 24.85 -7.18 4.79
CA PRO A 85 24.60 -5.92 4.06
C PRO A 85 24.85 -6.03 2.54
N ASP A 86 25.85 -6.82 2.13
CA ASP A 86 26.21 -7.07 0.72
C ASP A 86 25.13 -7.84 -0.04
N ALA A 87 24.35 -8.68 0.65
CA ALA A 87 23.31 -9.51 0.06
C ALA A 87 21.94 -8.80 -0.04
N ALA A 88 21.69 -7.75 0.73
CA ALA A 88 20.38 -7.10 0.82
C ALA A 88 19.82 -6.66 -0.55
N ALA A 89 20.68 -6.10 -1.41
CA ALA A 89 20.25 -5.63 -2.73
C ALA A 89 19.81 -6.78 -3.64
N SER A 90 20.52 -7.92 -3.64
CA SER A 90 20.22 -9.08 -4.49
C SER A 90 18.97 -9.82 -3.98
N ILE A 91 18.89 -10.07 -2.67
CA ILE A 91 17.74 -10.70 -2.02
C ILE A 91 16.49 -9.84 -2.22
N GLY A 92 16.56 -8.53 -1.94
CA GLY A 92 15.45 -7.61 -2.13
C GLY A 92 14.94 -7.56 -3.57
N LYS A 93 15.82 -7.57 -4.57
CA LYS A 93 15.43 -7.67 -5.99
C LYS A 93 14.75 -9.00 -6.32
N ALA A 94 15.26 -10.11 -5.77
CA ALA A 94 14.63 -11.42 -5.94
C ALA A 94 13.22 -11.47 -5.33
N MET A 95 13.05 -10.90 -4.12
CA MET A 95 11.75 -10.76 -3.48
C MET A 95 10.81 -9.86 -4.31
N ALA A 96 11.29 -8.72 -4.81
CA ALA A 96 10.47 -7.78 -5.57
C ALA A 96 9.92 -8.34 -6.90
N ARG A 97 10.64 -9.24 -7.55
CA ARG A 97 10.21 -9.89 -8.81
C ARG A 97 9.04 -10.86 -8.64
N ARG A 98 8.75 -11.27 -7.44
CA ARG A 98 7.66 -12.22 -7.16
C ARG A 98 6.30 -11.51 -7.25
N THR A 99 5.30 -12.25 -7.70
CA THR A 99 3.91 -11.76 -7.80
C THR A 99 3.15 -11.82 -6.48
N ASP A 100 3.61 -12.68 -5.55
CA ASP A 100 3.01 -12.87 -4.22
C ASP A 100 3.57 -11.90 -3.16
N THR A 101 4.53 -11.03 -3.51
CA THR A 101 5.11 -10.03 -2.61
C THR A 101 4.70 -8.62 -2.97
N SER A 102 4.66 -7.74 -1.96
CA SER A 102 4.52 -6.28 -2.07
C SER A 102 5.31 -5.60 -0.95
N TRP A 103 5.47 -4.29 -1.03
CA TRP A 103 6.13 -3.48 0.00
C TRP A 103 7.51 -4.01 0.40
N VAL A 104 8.36 -4.34 -0.62
CA VAL A 104 9.72 -4.81 -0.36
C VAL A 104 10.60 -3.63 0.02
N ASN A 105 11.03 -3.60 1.27
CA ASN A 105 11.83 -2.53 1.86
C ASN A 105 13.20 -3.01 2.30
N VAL A 106 14.21 -2.14 2.19
CA VAL A 106 15.54 -2.28 2.78
C VAL A 106 15.62 -1.37 4.00
N SER A 107 16.00 -1.92 5.12
CA SER A 107 15.96 -1.27 6.43
C SER A 107 17.27 -1.45 7.20
N SER A 108 17.40 -0.75 8.31
CA SER A 108 18.50 -0.95 9.30
C SER A 108 19.91 -0.95 8.69
N GLY A 109 20.20 0.03 7.80
CA GLY A 109 21.53 0.12 7.17
C GLY A 109 21.82 -0.98 6.15
N GLY A 110 20.80 -1.66 5.63
CA GLY A 110 20.95 -2.78 4.68
C GLY A 110 21.13 -4.14 5.34
N THR A 111 20.91 -4.25 6.66
CA THR A 111 20.99 -5.52 7.38
C THR A 111 19.64 -6.22 7.52
N GLU A 112 18.56 -5.56 7.12
CA GLU A 112 17.20 -6.08 7.19
C GLU A 112 16.40 -5.77 5.93
N LEU A 113 15.62 -6.74 5.49
CA LEU A 113 14.61 -6.61 4.47
C LEU A 113 13.24 -6.93 5.08
N SER A 114 12.21 -6.24 4.63
CA SER A 114 10.83 -6.59 4.94
C SER A 114 9.98 -6.63 3.69
N CYS A 115 8.96 -7.47 3.68
CA CYS A 115 7.93 -7.44 2.63
C CYS A 115 6.59 -7.96 3.15
N SER A 116 5.51 -7.55 2.49
CA SER A 116 4.23 -8.23 2.60
C SER A 116 4.21 -9.42 1.64
N VAL A 117 3.66 -10.55 2.11
CA VAL A 117 3.51 -11.79 1.32
C VAL A 117 2.05 -12.22 1.39
N ARG A 118 1.49 -12.64 0.27
CA ARG A 118 0.17 -13.28 0.20
C ARG A 118 0.34 -14.78 0.00
N THR A 119 -0.29 -15.58 0.84
CA THR A 119 -0.29 -17.04 0.69
C THR A 119 -1.71 -17.50 0.40
N ARG A 120 -1.88 -18.40 -0.56
CA ARG A 120 -3.17 -19.02 -0.86
C ARG A 120 -3.54 -20.01 0.24
N GLY A 121 -4.73 -19.87 0.79
CA GLY A 121 -5.20 -20.72 1.88
C GLY A 121 -4.45 -20.52 3.20
N ALA A 122 -4.59 -21.43 4.15
CA ALA A 122 -4.01 -21.34 5.49
C ALA A 122 -2.49 -21.63 5.55
N GLY A 123 -1.85 -21.99 4.42
CA GLY A 123 -0.50 -22.57 4.41
C GLY A 123 0.60 -21.59 4.03
N ILE A 124 1.23 -20.97 5.05
CA ILE A 124 2.53 -20.29 4.84
C ILE A 124 3.62 -21.29 4.41
N GLU A 125 3.46 -22.57 4.74
CA GLU A 125 4.40 -23.65 4.41
C GLU A 125 4.59 -23.85 2.91
N GLU A 126 3.59 -23.55 2.09
CA GLU A 126 3.66 -23.60 0.64
C GLU A 126 4.34 -22.38 0.00
N SER A 127 4.64 -21.33 0.79
CA SER A 127 5.32 -20.16 0.28
C SER A 127 6.76 -20.50 -0.11
N LEU A 128 7.03 -20.55 -1.41
CA LEU A 128 8.38 -20.74 -1.96
C LEU A 128 9.39 -19.72 -1.38
N LEU A 129 8.92 -18.53 -0.98
CA LEU A 129 9.75 -17.51 -0.36
C LEU A 129 10.29 -18.02 0.98
N LEU A 130 9.41 -18.50 1.85
CA LEU A 130 9.80 -18.97 3.20
C LEU A 130 10.55 -20.29 3.17
N GLN A 131 10.37 -21.11 2.13
CA GLN A 131 11.18 -22.31 1.94
C GLN A 131 12.59 -22.02 1.44
N LYS A 132 12.77 -20.99 0.60
CA LYS A 132 14.06 -20.67 -0.05
C LYS A 132 14.92 -19.72 0.76
N LEU A 133 14.34 -18.75 1.45
CA LEU A 133 15.09 -17.74 2.22
C LEU A 133 16.01 -18.38 3.27
N PRO A 134 15.57 -19.30 4.13
CA PRO A 134 16.43 -19.91 5.14
C PRO A 134 17.58 -20.74 4.57
N ARG A 135 17.52 -21.11 3.28
CA ARG A 135 18.56 -21.86 2.58
C ARG A 135 19.57 -20.94 1.86
N THR A 136 19.39 -19.64 1.92
CA THR A 136 20.30 -18.67 1.30
C THR A 136 21.42 -18.35 2.30
N PRO A 137 22.70 -18.59 1.98
CA PRO A 137 23.79 -18.51 2.95
C PRO A 137 23.95 -17.15 3.66
N GLN A 138 23.57 -16.05 2.98
CA GLN A 138 23.67 -14.71 3.50
C GLN A 138 22.43 -14.29 4.34
N VAL A 139 21.41 -15.14 4.43
CA VAL A 139 20.24 -14.92 5.30
C VAL A 139 20.57 -15.44 6.69
N LEU A 140 20.52 -14.56 7.66
CA LEU A 140 20.85 -14.85 9.06
C LEU A 140 19.63 -15.26 9.88
N ASP A 141 18.46 -14.69 9.56
CA ASP A 141 17.21 -14.96 10.25
C ASP A 141 16.01 -14.60 9.37
N VAL A 142 14.91 -15.32 9.53
CA VAL A 142 13.65 -15.06 8.85
C VAL A 142 12.52 -15.19 9.86
N SER A 143 11.74 -14.13 10.02
CA SER A 143 10.50 -14.18 10.80
C SER A 143 9.30 -13.80 9.94
N ALA A 144 8.17 -14.44 10.18
CA ALA A 144 6.93 -14.20 9.46
C ALA A 144 5.78 -14.00 10.44
N HIS A 145 5.01 -12.94 10.23
CA HIS A 145 3.93 -12.50 11.10
C HIS A 145 2.64 -12.42 10.29
N CYS A 146 1.64 -13.23 10.65
CA CYS A 146 0.33 -13.18 10.02
C CYS A 146 -0.38 -11.87 10.40
N LEU A 147 -0.97 -11.18 9.43
CA LEU A 147 -1.84 -10.04 9.69
C LEU A 147 -3.22 -10.57 10.12
N LEU A 148 -3.60 -10.24 11.35
CA LEU A 148 -4.87 -10.67 11.94
C LEU A 148 -6.00 -9.67 11.69
N HIS A 149 -5.68 -8.37 11.78
CA HIS A 149 -6.64 -7.28 11.59
C HIS A 149 -5.91 -6.02 11.12
N VAL A 150 -6.44 -5.35 10.10
CA VAL A 150 -5.92 -4.07 9.60
C VAL A 150 -6.76 -2.94 10.20
N PHE A 151 -6.13 -2.09 11.01
CA PHE A 151 -6.76 -0.89 11.59
C PHE A 151 -6.74 0.30 10.63
N PHE A 152 -5.67 0.43 9.83
CA PHE A 152 -5.50 1.49 8.85
C PHE A 152 -4.59 1.03 7.70
N GLY A 153 -4.93 1.41 6.46
CA GLY A 153 -4.21 1.05 5.24
C GLY A 153 -5.14 0.49 4.16
N GLN A 154 -4.61 -0.26 3.22
CA GLN A 154 -5.31 -0.78 2.03
C GLN A 154 -5.79 0.37 1.13
N ASP A 155 -7.10 0.66 1.09
CA ASP A 155 -7.70 1.78 0.36
C ASP A 155 -7.52 3.15 1.05
N LEU A 156 -6.94 3.17 2.26
CA LEU A 156 -6.62 4.38 3.01
C LEU A 156 -5.10 4.60 3.05
N SER A 157 -4.68 5.84 2.91
CA SER A 157 -3.29 6.25 3.02
C SER A 157 -3.15 7.53 3.85
N THR A 158 -1.93 7.94 4.15
CA THR A 158 -1.68 9.18 4.92
C THR A 158 -2.28 10.42 4.27
N ILE A 159 -2.46 10.45 2.95
CA ILE A 159 -3.11 11.58 2.27
C ILE A 159 -4.58 11.73 2.67
N ASN A 160 -5.26 10.64 3.07
CA ASN A 160 -6.62 10.71 3.60
C ASN A 160 -6.69 11.48 4.93
N LYS A 161 -5.59 11.51 5.69
CA LYS A 161 -5.50 12.22 6.98
C LYS A 161 -4.92 13.63 6.85
N ARG A 162 -3.98 13.82 5.91
CA ARG A 162 -3.17 15.04 5.77
C ARG A 162 -3.39 15.79 4.45
N GLY A 163 -4.20 15.24 3.56
CA GLY A 163 -4.44 15.84 2.25
C GLY A 163 -5.24 17.13 2.34
N PRO A 164 -5.15 17.99 1.31
CA PRO A 164 -5.68 19.35 1.35
C PRO A 164 -7.20 19.45 1.11
N LEU A 165 -7.90 18.36 0.77
CA LEU A 165 -9.32 18.40 0.47
C LEU A 165 -10.15 18.64 1.74
N THR A 166 -11.14 19.49 1.62
CA THR A 166 -12.16 19.71 2.65
C THR A 166 -13.09 18.51 2.77
N ALA A 167 -13.78 18.37 3.90
CA ALA A 167 -14.76 17.29 4.11
C ALA A 167 -15.86 17.28 3.02
N ALA A 168 -16.29 18.45 2.53
CA ALA A 168 -17.28 18.55 1.45
C ALA A 168 -16.75 18.00 0.12
N GLN A 169 -15.49 18.31 -0.21
CA GLN A 169 -14.83 17.79 -1.43
C GLN A 169 -14.61 16.27 -1.33
N VAL A 170 -14.20 15.77 -0.16
CA VAL A 170 -14.07 14.33 0.11
C VAL A 170 -15.43 13.65 -0.07
N ALA A 171 -16.50 14.18 0.53
CA ALA A 171 -17.84 13.61 0.42
C ALA A 171 -18.35 13.58 -1.04
N ALA A 172 -18.05 14.62 -1.85
CA ALA A 172 -18.43 14.67 -3.28
C ALA A 172 -17.73 13.63 -4.13
N LEU A 173 -16.52 13.20 -3.74
CA LEU A 173 -15.71 12.21 -4.46
C LEU A 173 -15.89 10.79 -3.93
N THR A 174 -16.42 10.64 -2.72
CA THR A 174 -16.57 9.33 -2.09
C THR A 174 -17.53 8.46 -2.89
N ALA A 175 -17.01 7.34 -3.38
CA ALA A 175 -17.84 6.30 -3.99
C ALA A 175 -18.75 5.66 -2.93
N PRO A 176 -19.88 5.04 -3.32
CA PRO A 176 -20.70 4.29 -2.37
C PRO A 176 -19.84 3.34 -1.53
N PRO A 177 -20.05 3.27 -0.21
CA PRO A 177 -19.22 2.48 0.67
C PRO A 177 -19.21 1.01 0.25
N ALA A 178 -18.01 0.40 0.25
CA ALA A 178 -17.88 -1.04 0.22
C ALA A 178 -18.52 -1.62 1.51
N PRO A 179 -19.06 -2.85 1.46
CA PRO A 179 -19.66 -3.47 2.64
C PRO A 179 -18.64 -3.52 3.79
N ASP A 180 -19.14 -3.36 5.01
CA ASP A 180 -18.32 -3.37 6.22
C ASP A 180 -17.43 -4.62 6.24
N ARG A 181 -16.12 -4.40 6.37
CA ARG A 181 -15.11 -5.47 6.37
C ARG A 181 -15.36 -6.52 7.46
N ALA A 182 -15.93 -6.10 8.59
CA ALA A 182 -16.23 -6.99 9.70
C ALA A 182 -17.43 -7.92 9.43
N SER A 183 -18.38 -7.51 8.59
CA SER A 183 -19.67 -8.21 8.43
C SER A 183 -19.70 -9.28 7.33
N SER A 184 -18.65 -9.40 6.50
CA SER A 184 -18.64 -10.31 5.35
C SER A 184 -17.40 -11.21 5.26
N ALA A 185 -16.74 -11.48 6.40
CA ALA A 185 -15.53 -12.33 6.46
C ALA A 185 -15.78 -13.81 6.12
N ASP A 186 -17.04 -14.27 6.07
CA ASP A 186 -17.36 -15.69 6.02
C ASP A 186 -17.41 -16.34 4.63
N ALA A 187 -17.31 -15.58 3.53
CA ALA A 187 -17.32 -16.17 2.20
C ALA A 187 -16.26 -15.56 1.27
N ALA A 188 -15.17 -16.29 1.05
CA ALA A 188 -14.21 -15.94 0.03
C ALA A 188 -14.85 -15.80 -1.35
N VAL A 189 -14.64 -14.69 -2.03
CA VAL A 189 -15.16 -14.43 -3.37
C VAL A 189 -14.37 -15.29 -4.37
N ARG A 190 -15.08 -16.11 -5.13
CA ARG A 190 -14.46 -16.92 -6.20
C ARG A 190 -14.31 -16.06 -7.45
N LEU A 191 -13.07 -15.94 -7.90
CA LEU A 191 -12.72 -15.27 -9.16
C LEU A 191 -12.69 -16.29 -10.30
N ASP A 192 -13.29 -15.95 -11.43
CA ASP A 192 -13.05 -16.65 -12.69
C ASP A 192 -11.73 -16.20 -13.34
N GLU A 193 -11.38 -16.77 -14.50
CA GLU A 193 -10.15 -16.43 -15.22
C GLU A 193 -10.20 -15.00 -15.78
N GLY A 194 -11.36 -14.57 -16.25
CA GLY A 194 -11.58 -13.19 -16.73
C GLY A 194 -11.40 -12.16 -15.62
N ASP A 195 -11.89 -12.46 -14.42
CA ASP A 195 -11.67 -11.60 -13.25
C ASP A 195 -10.19 -11.47 -12.89
N ARG A 196 -9.46 -12.60 -12.86
CA ARG A 196 -8.02 -12.58 -12.55
C ARG A 196 -7.26 -11.75 -13.57
N HIS A 197 -7.55 -11.96 -14.87
CA HIS A 197 -6.91 -11.18 -15.92
C HIS A 197 -7.26 -9.67 -15.82
N LEU A 198 -8.52 -9.34 -15.56
CA LEU A 198 -8.96 -7.96 -15.34
C LEU A 198 -8.23 -7.32 -14.13
N LEU A 199 -8.11 -8.03 -13.02
CA LEU A 199 -7.41 -7.57 -11.82
C LEU A 199 -5.90 -7.38 -12.08
N ASP A 200 -5.26 -8.27 -12.85
CA ASP A 200 -3.84 -8.15 -13.23
C ASP A 200 -3.57 -6.91 -14.08
N LEU A 201 -4.50 -6.56 -14.98
CA LEU A 201 -4.42 -5.33 -15.78
C LEU A 201 -4.61 -4.08 -14.90
N LEU A 202 -5.62 -4.10 -14.04
CA LEU A 202 -5.91 -3.00 -13.11
C LEU A 202 -4.78 -2.78 -12.09
N ALA A 203 -4.10 -3.85 -11.67
CA ALA A 203 -2.94 -3.73 -10.79
C ALA A 203 -1.76 -2.97 -11.42
N ARG A 204 -1.69 -2.92 -12.75
CA ARG A 204 -0.67 -2.15 -13.51
C ARG A 204 -1.14 -0.72 -13.78
N ASP A 205 -2.40 -0.56 -14.15
CA ASP A 205 -3.04 0.73 -14.39
C ASP A 205 -4.50 0.70 -13.94
N GLY A 206 -4.75 1.20 -12.73
CA GLY A 206 -6.10 1.28 -12.16
C GLY A 206 -7.03 2.21 -12.92
N ARG A 207 -6.49 3.09 -13.79
CA ARG A 207 -7.27 4.00 -14.66
C ARG A 207 -7.32 3.55 -16.12
N ALA A 208 -6.86 2.33 -16.45
CA ALA A 208 -6.98 1.81 -17.82
C ALA A 208 -8.41 1.95 -18.33
N ALA A 209 -8.54 2.36 -19.61
CA ALA A 209 -9.83 2.62 -20.23
C ALA A 209 -10.65 1.32 -20.36
N PRO A 210 -11.98 1.38 -20.20
CA PRO A 210 -12.81 0.18 -20.39
C PRO A 210 -12.64 -0.47 -21.76
N ALA A 211 -12.33 0.30 -22.80
CA ALA A 211 -12.04 -0.23 -24.13
C ALA A 211 -10.75 -1.05 -24.19
N GLU A 212 -9.68 -0.57 -23.52
CA GLU A 212 -8.39 -1.27 -23.44
C GLU A 212 -8.53 -2.58 -22.64
N LEU A 213 -9.22 -2.50 -21.49
CA LEU A 213 -9.51 -3.67 -20.67
C LEU A 213 -10.34 -4.70 -21.41
N ALA A 214 -11.37 -4.26 -22.17
CA ALA A 214 -12.22 -5.11 -23.00
C ALA A 214 -11.42 -5.83 -24.09
N ALA A 215 -10.57 -5.09 -24.80
CA ALA A 215 -9.70 -5.65 -25.84
C ALA A 215 -8.72 -6.68 -25.29
N ALA A 216 -8.14 -6.45 -24.09
CA ALA A 216 -7.18 -7.36 -23.47
C ALA A 216 -7.83 -8.61 -22.88
N THR A 217 -9.05 -8.49 -22.30
CA THR A 217 -9.73 -9.60 -21.64
C THR A 217 -10.68 -10.40 -22.56
N GLY A 218 -10.99 -9.88 -23.76
CA GLY A 218 -12.00 -10.46 -24.64
C GLY A 218 -13.46 -10.19 -24.19
N LEU A 219 -13.67 -9.39 -23.16
CA LEU A 219 -14.98 -9.04 -22.63
C LEU A 219 -15.57 -7.81 -23.35
N SER A 220 -16.89 -7.59 -23.26
CA SER A 220 -17.46 -6.32 -23.67
C SER A 220 -17.16 -5.20 -22.68
N GLN A 221 -17.14 -3.94 -23.13
CA GLN A 221 -16.90 -2.80 -22.23
C GLN A 221 -17.96 -2.70 -21.12
N SER A 222 -19.21 -3.05 -21.39
CA SER A 222 -20.28 -3.10 -20.40
C SER A 222 -20.03 -4.17 -19.35
N THR A 223 -19.57 -5.34 -19.77
CA THR A 223 -19.17 -6.44 -18.87
C THR A 223 -18.00 -6.01 -17.98
N VAL A 224 -16.97 -5.39 -18.55
CA VAL A 224 -15.82 -4.86 -17.78
C VAL A 224 -16.27 -3.87 -16.70
N ARG A 225 -17.12 -2.88 -17.07
CA ARG A 225 -17.64 -1.91 -16.08
C ARG A 225 -18.44 -2.59 -14.97
N ARG A 226 -19.32 -3.51 -15.32
CA ARG A 226 -20.12 -4.27 -14.36
C ARG A 226 -19.23 -5.08 -13.43
N ARG A 227 -18.24 -5.83 -13.95
CA ARG A 227 -17.32 -6.64 -13.13
C ARG A 227 -16.48 -5.80 -12.19
N ILE A 228 -15.94 -4.66 -12.64
CA ILE A 228 -15.23 -3.71 -11.76
C ILE A 228 -16.14 -3.25 -10.61
N SER A 229 -17.39 -2.91 -10.92
CA SER A 229 -18.36 -2.48 -9.90
C SER A 229 -18.67 -3.59 -8.91
N GLU A 230 -18.91 -4.81 -9.38
CA GLU A 230 -19.20 -5.99 -8.55
C GLU A 230 -18.02 -6.32 -7.62
N LEU A 231 -16.79 -6.35 -8.15
CA LEU A 231 -15.58 -6.61 -7.37
C LEU A 231 -15.31 -5.53 -6.31
N ARG A 232 -15.61 -4.27 -6.63
CA ARG A 232 -15.54 -3.17 -5.65
C ARG A 232 -16.60 -3.33 -4.56
N THR A 233 -17.84 -3.58 -4.95
CA THR A 233 -18.95 -3.76 -4.00
C THR A 233 -18.70 -4.96 -3.08
N ALA A 234 -18.09 -6.03 -3.60
CA ALA A 234 -17.68 -7.18 -2.80
C ALA A 234 -16.45 -6.91 -1.91
N GLY A 235 -15.83 -5.72 -1.98
CA GLY A 235 -14.61 -5.38 -1.24
C GLY A 235 -13.35 -6.11 -1.70
N VAL A 236 -13.41 -6.83 -2.83
CA VAL A 236 -12.26 -7.54 -3.41
C VAL A 236 -11.30 -6.58 -4.07
N LEU A 237 -11.82 -5.61 -4.83
CA LEU A 237 -11.05 -4.61 -5.58
C LEU A 237 -11.18 -3.26 -4.90
N TYR A 238 -10.04 -2.64 -4.63
CA TYR A 238 -9.94 -1.23 -4.24
C TYR A 238 -8.92 -0.50 -5.12
N PHE A 239 -8.96 0.83 -5.12
CA PHE A 239 -7.99 1.64 -5.85
C PHE A 239 -7.13 2.41 -4.87
N ASP A 240 -5.83 2.43 -5.14
CA ASP A 240 -4.82 3.09 -4.33
C ASP A 240 -3.94 3.96 -5.22
N VAL A 241 -3.44 5.06 -4.67
CA VAL A 241 -2.47 5.93 -5.37
C VAL A 241 -1.08 5.57 -4.92
N GLU A 242 -0.28 5.06 -5.82
CA GLU A 242 1.15 4.92 -5.60
C GLU A 242 1.84 6.21 -6.05
N TYR A 243 2.58 6.82 -5.14
CA TYR A 243 3.41 7.99 -5.41
C TYR A 243 4.87 7.70 -5.12
N HIS A 244 5.73 8.41 -5.82
CA HIS A 244 7.16 8.34 -5.52
C HIS A 244 7.39 8.78 -4.07
N PRO A 245 8.19 8.07 -3.26
CA PRO A 245 8.39 8.41 -1.84
C PRO A 245 8.79 9.86 -1.58
N ASP A 246 9.59 10.43 -2.47
CA ASP A 246 10.10 11.80 -2.35
C ASP A 246 9.04 12.89 -2.63
N VAL A 247 7.88 12.50 -3.19
CA VAL A 247 6.81 13.42 -3.59
C VAL A 247 6.09 14.05 -2.39
N LEU A 248 6.05 13.36 -1.26
CA LEU A 248 5.30 13.77 -0.07
C LEU A 248 6.19 14.38 1.03
N GLN A 249 7.47 14.67 0.73
CA GLN A 249 8.45 15.23 1.69
C GLN A 249 8.60 14.42 3.00
N TRP A 250 8.24 13.15 2.97
CA TRP A 250 8.42 12.25 4.11
C TRP A 250 9.79 11.60 4.00
N ASN A 251 10.81 12.36 4.45
CA ASN A 251 12.18 11.95 4.30
C ASN A 251 12.64 10.93 5.35
N PHE A 252 11.78 10.62 6.33
CA PHE A 252 12.06 9.60 7.33
C PHE A 252 10.88 8.64 7.44
N ARG A 253 11.14 7.40 7.09
CA ARG A 253 10.18 6.30 7.15
C ARG A 253 10.68 5.23 8.09
N ALA A 254 9.80 4.65 8.88
CA ALA A 254 10.14 3.57 9.79
C ALA A 254 8.96 2.61 9.96
N THR A 255 9.26 1.37 10.34
CA THR A 255 8.25 0.47 10.90
C THR A 255 8.40 0.37 12.41
N LEU A 256 7.28 0.28 13.08
CA LEU A 256 7.16 -0.01 14.51
C LEU A 256 6.64 -1.42 14.70
N TRP A 257 7.32 -2.14 15.55
CA TRP A 257 6.90 -3.44 16.06
C TRP A 257 6.63 -3.26 17.56
N LEU A 258 5.37 -3.31 17.94
CA LEU A 258 4.90 -2.94 19.26
C LEU A 258 4.40 -4.19 19.98
N GLU A 259 4.81 -4.36 21.24
CA GLU A 259 4.26 -5.31 22.17
C GLU A 259 3.19 -4.60 23.01
N ILE A 260 1.95 -4.97 22.80
CA ILE A 260 0.78 -4.42 23.49
C ILE A 260 0.17 -5.50 24.36
N ASP A 261 -0.33 -5.12 25.54
CA ASP A 261 -1.15 -6.04 26.35
C ASP A 261 -2.32 -6.56 25.50
N PRO A 262 -2.51 -7.89 25.36
CA PRO A 262 -3.57 -8.45 24.53
C PRO A 262 -4.97 -7.90 24.85
N SER A 263 -5.24 -7.55 26.10
CA SER A 263 -6.52 -6.97 26.53
C SER A 263 -6.74 -5.53 26.00
N ARG A 264 -5.66 -4.85 25.58
CA ARG A 264 -5.68 -3.47 25.07
C ARG A 264 -5.36 -3.37 23.58
N LEU A 265 -5.14 -4.50 22.89
CA LEU A 265 -4.66 -4.52 21.50
C LEU A 265 -5.62 -3.79 20.54
N ALA A 266 -6.91 -4.03 20.66
CA ALA A 266 -7.90 -3.37 19.80
C ALA A 266 -7.93 -1.84 20.01
N GLU A 267 -7.86 -1.39 21.27
CA GLU A 267 -7.82 0.01 21.63
C GLU A 267 -6.53 0.69 21.16
N ALA A 268 -5.38 0.08 21.40
CA ALA A 268 -4.09 0.58 20.94
C ALA A 268 -4.01 0.64 19.39
N GLY A 269 -4.55 -0.38 18.72
CA GLY A 269 -4.62 -0.41 17.25
C GLY A 269 -5.49 0.69 16.68
N ALA A 270 -6.65 0.96 17.27
CA ALA A 270 -7.52 2.07 16.88
C ALA A 270 -6.86 3.44 17.16
N ALA A 271 -6.19 3.58 18.31
CA ALA A 271 -5.48 4.80 18.69
C ALA A 271 -4.34 5.12 17.70
N ILE A 272 -3.44 4.17 17.45
CA ILE A 272 -2.32 4.39 16.52
C ILE A 272 -2.81 4.63 15.09
N ALA A 273 -3.87 3.96 14.67
CA ALA A 273 -4.49 4.14 13.36
C ALA A 273 -4.99 5.57 13.11
N ALA A 274 -5.37 6.29 14.17
CA ALA A 274 -5.83 7.69 14.08
C ALA A 274 -4.67 8.69 13.92
N HIS A 275 -3.43 8.30 14.25
CA HIS A 275 -2.29 9.22 14.17
C HIS A 275 -2.00 9.62 12.72
N PRO A 276 -1.77 10.91 12.45
CA PRO A 276 -1.52 11.40 11.10
C PRO A 276 -0.21 10.85 10.49
N GLU A 277 0.77 10.45 11.31
CA GLU A 277 2.05 9.89 10.89
C GLU A 277 1.95 8.46 10.37
N VAL A 278 0.85 7.77 10.66
CA VAL A 278 0.67 6.35 10.37
C VAL A 278 0.14 6.15 8.96
N SER A 279 0.89 5.42 8.14
CA SER A 279 0.51 5.00 6.79
C SER A 279 -0.07 3.59 6.73
N PHE A 280 0.21 2.77 7.74
CA PHE A 280 -0.35 1.43 7.90
C PHE A 280 -0.34 1.01 9.36
N ALA A 281 -1.38 0.33 9.83
CA ALA A 281 -1.43 -0.27 11.16
C ALA A 281 -2.23 -1.57 11.16
N ALA A 282 -1.67 -2.64 11.74
CA ALA A 282 -2.32 -3.95 11.80
C ALA A 282 -1.94 -4.74 13.05
N ALA A 283 -2.90 -5.49 13.60
CA ALA A 283 -2.59 -6.56 14.54
C ALA A 283 -1.92 -7.72 13.80
N VAL A 284 -0.87 -8.27 14.39
CA VAL A 284 -0.08 -9.35 13.82
C VAL A 284 0.20 -10.44 14.84
N THR A 285 0.60 -11.63 14.38
CA THR A 285 1.07 -12.72 15.26
C THR A 285 2.49 -12.45 15.72
N GLY A 286 2.87 -13.00 16.88
CA GLY A 286 4.23 -12.94 17.44
C GLY A 286 4.30 -12.11 18.73
N THR A 287 5.50 -11.95 19.26
CA THR A 287 5.76 -11.18 20.49
C THR A 287 5.36 -9.72 20.32
N SER A 288 5.76 -9.11 19.20
CA SER A 288 5.21 -7.80 18.77
C SER A 288 3.89 -8.07 18.06
N ASN A 289 2.78 -7.75 18.70
CA ASN A 289 1.42 -8.06 18.22
C ASN A 289 0.72 -6.89 17.52
N LEU A 290 1.37 -5.72 17.44
CA LEU A 290 0.91 -4.58 16.67
C LEU A 290 2.05 -4.06 15.78
N TYR A 291 1.79 -3.95 14.48
CA TYR A 291 2.71 -3.45 13.46
C TYR A 291 2.21 -2.15 12.88
N ALA A 292 3.09 -1.16 12.70
CA ALA A 292 2.73 0.09 12.04
C ALA A 292 3.86 0.61 11.13
N SER A 293 3.48 1.25 10.02
CA SER A 293 4.38 2.03 9.17
C SER A 293 4.18 3.51 9.43
N ILE A 294 5.28 4.23 9.61
CA ILE A 294 5.32 5.64 10.00
C ILE A 294 6.05 6.44 8.94
N ASP A 295 5.46 7.56 8.55
CA ASP A 295 6.03 8.50 7.59
C ASP A 295 6.06 9.90 8.21
N VAL A 296 7.27 10.46 8.39
CA VAL A 296 7.51 11.80 8.96
C VAL A 296 8.58 12.55 8.17
N ALA A 297 8.67 13.87 8.37
CA ALA A 297 9.59 14.67 7.59
C ALA A 297 11.07 14.42 7.95
N ASN A 298 11.39 14.08 9.20
CA ASN A 298 12.78 13.86 9.65
C ASN A 298 12.84 13.05 10.95
N ALA A 299 14.06 12.65 11.33
CA ALA A 299 14.32 11.84 12.53
C ALA A 299 13.94 12.57 13.84
N GLN A 300 14.02 13.90 13.90
CA GLN A 300 13.63 14.65 15.09
C GLN A 300 12.12 14.59 15.34
N LEU A 301 11.32 14.71 14.27
CA LEU A 301 9.87 14.52 14.34
C LEU A 301 9.51 13.09 14.70
N PHE A 302 10.29 12.10 14.20
CA PHE A 302 10.11 10.71 14.59
C PHE A 302 10.38 10.49 16.08
N TYR A 303 11.45 11.09 16.62
CA TYR A 303 11.74 11.04 18.06
C TYR A 303 10.58 11.58 18.89
N ARG A 304 10.06 12.78 18.53
CA ARG A 304 8.90 13.36 19.24
C ARG A 304 7.68 12.45 19.14
N TYR A 305 7.40 11.92 17.96
CA TYR A 305 6.30 10.98 17.76
C TYR A 305 6.42 9.75 18.66
N LEU A 306 7.63 9.18 18.81
CA LEU A 306 7.87 8.05 19.70
C LEU A 306 7.63 8.38 21.17
N THR A 307 8.14 9.54 21.62
CA THR A 307 8.13 9.91 23.03
C THR A 307 6.80 10.52 23.50
N GLU A 308 6.02 11.10 22.61
CA GLU A 308 4.77 11.78 22.94
C GLU A 308 3.55 10.92 22.55
N SER A 309 3.48 10.44 21.32
CA SER A 309 2.30 9.74 20.80
C SER A 309 2.36 8.24 21.00
N VAL A 310 3.47 7.59 20.62
CA VAL A 310 3.62 6.14 20.75
C VAL A 310 3.70 5.74 22.22
N ALA A 311 4.46 6.47 23.04
CA ALA A 311 4.58 6.20 24.48
C ALA A 311 3.25 6.30 25.24
N ALA A 312 2.26 7.04 24.70
CA ALA A 312 0.93 7.18 25.29
C ALA A 312 -0.05 6.08 24.87
N LEU A 313 0.34 5.14 23.99
CA LEU A 313 -0.54 4.07 23.56
C LEU A 313 -0.96 3.16 24.71
N PRO A 314 -2.25 2.80 24.82
CA PRO A 314 -2.74 1.97 25.88
C PRO A 314 -2.11 0.57 25.84
N GLY A 315 -1.58 0.13 26.97
CA GLY A 315 -1.00 -1.21 27.12
C GLY A 315 0.33 -1.44 26.40
N LEU A 316 1.03 -0.37 25.97
CA LEU A 316 2.35 -0.48 25.36
C LEU A 316 3.36 -1.01 26.41
N ARG A 317 4.07 -2.08 26.06
CA ARG A 317 5.12 -2.70 26.87
C ARG A 317 6.52 -2.50 26.29
N HIS A 318 6.62 -2.70 24.98
CA HIS A 318 7.89 -2.60 24.26
C HIS A 318 7.68 -2.12 22.83
N THR A 319 8.69 -1.46 22.26
CA THR A 319 8.69 -1.06 20.86
C THR A 319 10.06 -1.30 20.22
N VAL A 320 10.05 -1.86 19.01
CA VAL A 320 11.22 -1.95 18.13
C VAL A 320 10.99 -1.05 16.94
N THR A 321 11.94 -0.15 16.68
CA THR A 321 11.90 0.79 15.57
C THR A 321 12.86 0.37 14.47
N VAL A 322 12.39 0.30 13.23
CA VAL A 322 13.17 -0.16 12.08
C VAL A 322 13.11 0.90 10.98
N PRO A 323 14.17 1.75 10.84
CA PRO A 323 14.20 2.76 9.79
C PRO A 323 14.27 2.13 8.39
N ILE A 324 13.43 2.63 7.47
CA ILE A 324 13.41 2.21 6.06
C ILE A 324 14.30 3.15 5.26
N HIS A 325 15.31 2.58 4.58
CA HIS A 325 16.22 3.35 3.74
C HIS A 325 15.74 3.44 2.29
N ARG A 326 15.12 2.36 1.80
CA ARG A 326 14.66 2.29 0.41
C ARG A 326 13.52 1.30 0.26
N THR A 327 12.51 1.66 -0.53
CA THR A 327 11.49 0.75 -1.04
C THR A 327 11.90 0.26 -2.42
N ILE A 328 12.01 -1.04 -2.60
CA ILE A 328 12.35 -1.68 -3.89
C ILE A 328 11.08 -1.93 -4.71
N LYS A 329 9.98 -2.27 -4.03
CA LYS A 329 8.67 -2.53 -4.62
C LYS A 329 7.59 -1.96 -3.72
N GLY A 330 6.66 -1.24 -4.31
CA GLY A 330 5.46 -0.71 -3.66
C GLY A 330 4.32 -1.75 -3.59
N PRO A 331 3.06 -1.29 -3.53
CA PRO A 331 1.90 -2.15 -3.42
C PRO A 331 1.61 -2.93 -4.72
N GLY A 332 1.95 -2.37 -5.86
CA GLY A 332 1.66 -2.92 -7.18
C GLY A 332 2.71 -3.91 -7.71
N PRO A 333 2.53 -4.38 -8.95
CA PRO A 333 3.51 -5.22 -9.63
C PRO A 333 4.86 -4.52 -9.77
N TYR A 334 5.93 -5.30 -9.65
CA TYR A 334 7.28 -4.81 -9.91
C TYR A 334 7.45 -4.53 -11.42
N LEU A 335 7.49 -3.26 -11.76
CA LEU A 335 7.75 -2.82 -13.13
C LEU A 335 9.22 -2.39 -13.23
N PRO A 336 10.09 -3.18 -13.88
CA PRO A 336 11.44 -2.71 -14.19
C PRO A 336 11.33 -1.54 -15.17
N VAL A 337 12.11 -0.50 -14.95
CA VAL A 337 12.24 0.60 -15.92
C VAL A 337 12.69 0.02 -17.25
N ARG A 338 11.95 0.30 -18.30
CA ARG A 338 12.44 0.06 -19.66
C ARG A 338 13.63 0.99 -19.87
N ALA A 339 14.79 0.36 -20.13
CA ALA A 339 15.99 1.07 -20.52
C ALA A 339 15.74 1.86 -21.80
#